data_7402be6dc0ca00c29c5b8869b3fd2208
#
_entry.id   7402be6dc0ca00c29c5b8869b3fd2208
#
_cell.length_a   1.000
_cell.length_b   1.000
_cell.length_c   1.000
_cell.angle_alpha   90.00
_cell.angle_beta   90.00
_cell.angle_gamma   90.00
#
_symmetry.space_group_name_H-M   'P 1'
#
loop_
_entity.id
_entity.type
_entity.pdbx_description
1 polymer ?
#
loop_
_entity_poly.entity_id
_entity_poly.type
_entity_poly.pdbx_seq_one_letter_code
_entity_poly.pdbx_strand_id
1 'polypeptide(L)'
;MIAVIVPIYNTEKYLRETIDSVICQTLSFAEHIRLILLDDASTDGSFAICEQYQKQYPKQILVKHYDTNQGVSALRNEGVRIAGEMGDELITFLDSDDKLADDAMEKAKMYFESHEDISVAAIAVKYFGTRDGEQRLNWRFQEMDVVDIKKQYTFPHYYVGGVFLRKRVLNELHFDE
;
A
#
# COMPACT_ATOMS: atom_id res chain seq x y z
N MET A 1 -0.19 -13.94 -1.82
CA MET A 1 0.16 -12.78 -2.66
C MET A 1 0.43 -11.58 -1.77
N ILE A 2 0.98 -10.51 -2.32
CA ILE A 2 1.12 -9.20 -1.65
C ILE A 2 0.03 -8.29 -2.20
N ALA A 3 -0.88 -7.81 -1.35
CA ALA A 3 -1.89 -6.83 -1.72
C ALA A 3 -1.34 -5.42 -1.53
N VAL A 4 -1.42 -4.59 -2.56
CA VAL A 4 -1.13 -3.15 -2.51
C VAL A 4 -2.46 -2.41 -2.54
N ILE A 5 -2.77 -1.70 -1.47
CA ILE A 5 -4.01 -0.94 -1.31
C ILE A 5 -3.72 0.52 -1.60
N VAL A 6 -4.43 1.08 -2.58
CA VAL A 6 -4.27 2.48 -3.02
C VAL A 6 -5.60 3.21 -2.87
N PRO A 7 -5.75 4.03 -1.82
CA PRO A 7 -6.85 4.99 -1.72
C PRO A 7 -6.64 6.12 -2.73
N ILE A 8 -7.69 6.48 -3.48
CA ILE A 8 -7.59 7.44 -4.59
C ILE A 8 -8.67 8.51 -4.42
N TYR A 9 -8.26 9.77 -4.47
CA TYR A 9 -9.16 10.92 -4.55
C TYR A 9 -8.52 12.08 -5.30
N ASN A 10 -8.97 12.33 -6.53
CA ASN A 10 -8.51 13.45 -7.37
C ASN A 10 -6.99 13.51 -7.56
N THR A 11 -6.38 12.39 -8.00
CA THR A 11 -4.93 12.26 -8.20
C THR A 11 -4.55 11.92 -9.65
N GLU A 12 -5.41 12.23 -10.62
CA GLU A 12 -5.22 11.97 -12.06
C GLU A 12 -3.80 12.25 -12.55
N LYS A 13 -3.19 13.33 -12.05
CA LYS A 13 -1.87 13.77 -12.46
C LYS A 13 -0.74 12.78 -12.11
N TYR A 14 -0.88 12.04 -11.02
CA TYR A 14 0.19 11.19 -10.45
C TYR A 14 -0.13 9.70 -10.54
N LEU A 15 -1.41 9.36 -10.59
CA LEU A 15 -1.92 8.00 -10.42
C LEU A 15 -1.29 6.99 -11.39
N ARG A 16 -1.00 7.38 -12.63
CA ARG A 16 -0.35 6.48 -13.61
C ARG A 16 1.05 6.08 -13.13
N GLU A 17 1.85 7.04 -12.66
CA GLU A 17 3.19 6.75 -12.15
C GLU A 17 3.14 5.86 -10.90
N THR A 18 2.14 6.07 -10.04
CA THR A 18 1.90 5.23 -8.86
C THR A 18 1.60 3.79 -9.27
N ILE A 19 0.63 3.57 -10.17
CA ILE A 19 0.23 2.24 -10.64
C ILE A 19 1.39 1.55 -11.37
N ASP A 20 2.08 2.27 -12.26
CA ASP A 20 3.22 1.73 -13.01
C ASP A 20 4.36 1.29 -12.08
N SER A 21 4.60 2.01 -10.97
CA SER A 21 5.61 1.62 -9.98
C SER A 21 5.32 0.29 -9.30
N VAL A 22 4.04 -0.11 -9.22
CA VAL A 22 3.62 -1.42 -8.69
C VAL A 22 3.71 -2.50 -9.77
N ILE A 23 3.35 -2.18 -11.01
CA ILE A 23 3.37 -3.15 -12.13
C ILE A 23 4.81 -3.49 -12.53
N CYS A 24 5.72 -2.50 -12.50
CA CYS A 24 7.11 -2.62 -12.94
C CYS A 24 8.07 -3.12 -11.85
N GLN A 25 7.58 -3.69 -10.75
CA GLN A 25 8.43 -4.28 -9.72
C GLN A 25 9.30 -5.42 -10.26
N THR A 26 10.48 -5.63 -9.66
CA THR A 26 11.33 -6.80 -9.97
C THR A 26 10.64 -8.12 -9.63
N LEU A 27 9.81 -8.13 -8.60
CA LEU A 27 8.92 -9.24 -8.28
C LEU A 27 7.79 -9.32 -9.32
N SER A 28 7.53 -10.51 -9.86
CA SER A 28 6.50 -10.74 -10.90
C SER A 28 5.12 -10.23 -10.43
N PHE A 29 4.62 -9.17 -11.08
CA PHE A 29 3.29 -8.61 -10.84
C PHE A 29 2.21 -9.66 -11.04
N ALA A 30 2.30 -10.43 -12.12
CA ALA A 30 1.29 -11.42 -12.49
C ALA A 30 1.13 -12.56 -11.47
N GLU A 31 2.20 -12.92 -10.76
CA GLU A 31 2.24 -14.11 -9.89
C GLU A 31 2.17 -13.77 -8.39
N HIS A 32 2.64 -12.59 -8.00
CA HIS A 32 2.88 -12.29 -6.59
C HIS A 32 2.18 -11.05 -6.07
N ILE A 33 1.70 -10.15 -6.94
CA ILE A 33 1.15 -8.87 -6.53
C ILE A 33 -0.32 -8.75 -6.93
N ARG A 34 -1.13 -8.22 -6.02
CA ARG A 34 -2.49 -7.77 -6.26
C ARG A 34 -2.57 -6.27 -5.99
N LEU A 35 -3.16 -5.53 -6.90
CA LEU A 35 -3.36 -4.09 -6.75
C LEU A 35 -4.86 -3.82 -6.52
N ILE A 36 -5.18 -3.19 -5.40
CA ILE A 36 -6.54 -2.83 -5.00
C ILE A 36 -6.66 -1.31 -5.06
N LEU A 37 -7.34 -0.81 -6.08
CA LEU A 37 -7.57 0.61 -6.35
C LEU A 37 -8.95 0.99 -5.83
N LEU A 38 -9.01 1.90 -4.85
CA LEU A 38 -10.24 2.32 -4.19
C LEU A 38 -10.45 3.81 -4.47
N ASP A 39 -11.32 4.12 -5.42
CA ASP A 39 -11.61 5.49 -5.84
C ASP A 39 -12.74 6.08 -5.01
N ASP A 40 -12.43 7.14 -4.27
CA ASP A 40 -13.28 7.79 -3.26
C ASP A 40 -14.09 8.95 -3.86
N ALA A 41 -14.92 8.66 -4.85
CA ALA A 41 -15.73 9.65 -5.57
C ALA A 41 -14.91 10.74 -6.27
N SER A 42 -13.82 10.36 -6.96
CA SER A 42 -13.03 11.32 -7.73
C SER A 42 -13.86 12.00 -8.81
N THR A 43 -13.64 13.30 -8.98
CA THR A 43 -14.31 14.15 -9.99
C THR A 43 -13.42 14.48 -11.19
N ASP A 44 -12.15 14.08 -11.14
CA ASP A 44 -11.17 14.17 -12.24
C ASP A 44 -11.07 12.85 -13.02
N GLY A 45 -10.02 12.68 -13.83
CA GLY A 45 -9.79 11.46 -14.63
C GLY A 45 -9.31 10.24 -13.85
N SER A 46 -9.18 10.29 -12.52
CA SER A 46 -8.60 9.21 -11.70
C SER A 46 -9.34 7.88 -11.89
N PHE A 47 -10.67 7.87 -11.79
CA PHE A 47 -11.44 6.64 -11.95
C PHE A 47 -11.29 6.03 -13.35
N ALA A 48 -11.30 6.85 -14.40
CA ALA A 48 -11.10 6.37 -15.78
C ALA A 48 -9.70 5.72 -15.97
N ILE A 49 -8.68 6.23 -15.28
CA ILE A 49 -7.34 5.61 -15.24
C ILE A 49 -7.41 4.24 -14.60
N CYS A 50 -8.06 4.12 -13.44
CA CYS A 50 -8.22 2.83 -12.76
C CYS A 50 -8.88 1.77 -13.66
N GLU A 51 -9.97 2.13 -14.35
CA GLU A 51 -10.66 1.23 -15.27
C GLU A 51 -9.77 0.78 -16.44
N GLN A 52 -8.93 1.67 -16.98
CA GLN A 52 -7.99 1.33 -18.06
C GLN A 52 -7.00 0.24 -17.61
N TYR A 53 -6.40 0.40 -16.42
CA TYR A 53 -5.47 -0.58 -15.88
C TYR A 53 -6.16 -1.89 -15.50
N GLN A 54 -7.38 -1.86 -14.96
CA GLN A 54 -8.13 -3.07 -14.66
C GLN A 54 -8.45 -3.86 -15.94
N LYS A 55 -8.81 -3.19 -17.05
CA LYS A 55 -9.03 -3.84 -18.34
C LYS A 55 -7.77 -4.51 -18.88
N GLN A 56 -6.60 -3.91 -18.62
CA GLN A 56 -5.31 -4.45 -19.05
C GLN A 56 -4.84 -5.62 -18.16
N TYR A 57 -5.11 -5.56 -16.85
CA TYR A 57 -4.68 -6.56 -15.85
C TYR A 57 -5.86 -7.08 -15.01
N PRO A 58 -6.87 -7.71 -15.62
CA PRO A 58 -8.14 -8.02 -14.94
C PRO A 58 -8.03 -9.06 -13.83
N LYS A 59 -6.94 -9.81 -13.77
CA LYS A 59 -6.69 -10.81 -12.71
C LYS A 59 -5.94 -10.24 -11.50
N GLN A 60 -5.14 -9.20 -11.72
CA GLN A 60 -4.25 -8.63 -10.71
C GLN A 60 -4.79 -7.33 -10.12
N ILE A 61 -5.57 -6.57 -10.89
CA ILE A 61 -6.10 -5.27 -10.46
C ILE A 61 -7.59 -5.38 -10.16
N LEU A 62 -7.95 -5.03 -8.93
CA LEU A 62 -9.32 -4.84 -8.50
C LEU A 62 -9.58 -3.34 -8.34
N VAL A 63 -10.66 -2.86 -8.93
CA VAL A 63 -11.09 -1.46 -8.79
C VAL A 63 -12.44 -1.42 -8.10
N LYS A 64 -12.58 -0.53 -7.13
CA LYS A 64 -13.86 -0.18 -6.51
C LYS A 64 -14.02 1.33 -6.53
N HIS A 65 -15.17 1.80 -6.99
CA HIS A 65 -15.57 3.21 -7.02
C HIS A 65 -16.69 3.45 -6.03
N TYR A 66 -16.66 4.59 -5.36
CA TYR A 66 -17.69 5.05 -4.43
C TYR A 66 -18.40 6.28 -5.00
N ASP A 67 -19.71 6.36 -4.80
CA ASP A 67 -20.51 7.51 -5.24
C ASP A 67 -20.36 8.74 -4.34
N THR A 68 -19.86 8.55 -3.12
CA THR A 68 -19.63 9.59 -2.13
C THR A 68 -18.31 9.38 -1.42
N ASN A 69 -17.63 10.49 -1.11
CA ASN A 69 -16.34 10.44 -0.40
C ASN A 69 -16.52 9.86 1.02
N GLN A 70 -15.79 8.78 1.30
CA GLN A 70 -15.81 8.04 2.57
C GLN A 70 -14.62 8.41 3.47
N GLY A 71 -13.58 8.99 2.90
CA GLY A 71 -12.33 9.30 3.57
C GLY A 71 -11.31 8.16 3.53
N VAL A 72 -10.03 8.54 3.61
CA VAL A 72 -8.89 7.63 3.43
C VAL A 72 -8.87 6.46 4.43
N SER A 73 -9.33 6.69 5.66
CA SER A 73 -9.39 5.65 6.70
C SER A 73 -10.40 4.56 6.33
N ALA A 74 -11.60 4.94 5.89
CA ALA A 74 -12.62 4.00 5.44
C ALA A 74 -12.14 3.17 4.23
N LEU A 75 -11.45 3.81 3.28
CA LEU A 75 -10.89 3.11 2.13
C LEU A 75 -9.79 2.12 2.53
N ARG A 76 -8.91 2.49 3.46
CA ARG A 76 -7.88 1.59 3.98
C ARG A 76 -8.50 0.38 4.68
N ASN A 77 -9.51 0.59 5.55
CA ASN A 77 -10.27 -0.47 6.20
C ASN A 77 -10.90 -1.42 5.18
N GLU A 78 -11.53 -0.87 4.15
CA GLU A 78 -12.14 -1.67 3.08
C GLU A 78 -11.10 -2.45 2.27
N GLY A 79 -9.96 -1.84 1.97
CA GLY A 79 -8.85 -2.52 1.29
C GLY A 79 -8.31 -3.71 2.09
N VAL A 80 -8.16 -3.55 3.42
CA VAL A 80 -7.77 -4.63 4.34
C VAL A 80 -8.79 -5.76 4.31
N ARG A 81 -10.09 -5.43 4.36
CA ARG A 81 -11.18 -6.41 4.28
C ARG A 81 -11.10 -7.21 2.98
N ILE A 82 -10.98 -6.53 1.83
CA ILE A 82 -10.90 -7.17 0.51
C ILE A 82 -9.67 -8.09 0.43
N ALA A 83 -8.49 -7.62 0.82
CA ALA A 83 -7.26 -8.41 0.80
C ALA A 83 -7.37 -9.66 1.71
N GLY A 84 -7.99 -9.50 2.88
CA GLY A 84 -8.27 -10.60 3.81
C GLY A 84 -9.18 -11.68 3.21
N GLU A 85 -10.27 -11.29 2.54
CA GLU A 85 -11.22 -12.18 1.86
C GLU A 85 -10.56 -12.90 0.68
N MET A 86 -9.67 -12.23 -0.04
CA MET A 86 -8.91 -12.81 -1.15
C MET A 86 -7.75 -13.72 -0.70
N GLY A 87 -7.47 -13.76 0.60
CA GLY A 87 -6.46 -14.63 1.18
C GLY A 87 -5.02 -14.16 0.97
N ASP A 88 -4.80 -12.86 0.77
CA ASP A 88 -3.46 -12.32 0.57
C ASP A 88 -2.61 -12.43 1.85
N GLU A 89 -1.34 -12.80 1.70
CA GLU A 89 -0.42 -13.10 2.82
C GLU A 89 0.17 -11.84 3.45
N LEU A 90 0.50 -10.87 2.60
CA LEU A 90 1.05 -9.58 2.98
C LEU A 90 0.18 -8.46 2.42
N ILE A 91 0.10 -7.38 3.16
CA ILE A 91 -0.61 -6.16 2.74
C ILE A 91 0.31 -4.96 2.91
N THR A 92 0.24 -4.04 1.98
CA THR A 92 0.86 -2.71 2.10
C THR A 92 -0.09 -1.63 1.58
N PHE A 93 0.14 -0.41 2.04
CA PHE A 93 -0.56 0.78 1.55
C PHE A 93 0.38 1.62 0.71
N LEU A 94 -0.16 2.26 -0.33
CA LEU A 94 0.55 3.20 -1.16
C LEU A 94 -0.39 4.38 -1.45
N ASP A 95 0.04 5.59 -1.13
CA ASP A 95 -0.74 6.77 -1.46
C ASP A 95 -0.70 7.01 -2.98
N SER A 96 -1.80 7.51 -3.54
CA SER A 96 -2.03 7.59 -5.00
C SER A 96 -1.16 8.62 -5.73
N ASP A 97 -0.32 9.34 -5.01
CA ASP A 97 0.69 10.30 -5.50
C ASP A 97 2.13 9.89 -5.16
N ASP A 98 2.32 8.67 -4.62
CA ASP A 98 3.62 8.11 -4.29
C ASP A 98 4.03 6.97 -5.23
N LYS A 99 5.31 6.55 -5.12
CA LYS A 99 5.87 5.45 -5.90
C LYS A 99 6.66 4.49 -5.02
N LEU A 100 6.59 3.21 -5.37
CA LEU A 100 7.47 2.20 -4.79
C LEU A 100 8.83 2.19 -5.55
N ALA A 101 9.90 1.92 -4.82
CA ALA A 101 11.17 1.56 -5.46
C ALA A 101 11.02 0.22 -6.20
N ASP A 102 11.76 0.05 -7.30
CA ASP A 102 11.59 -1.06 -8.24
C ASP A 102 11.73 -2.46 -7.59
N ASP A 103 12.47 -2.57 -6.50
CA ASP A 103 12.73 -3.82 -5.76
C ASP A 103 12.03 -3.92 -4.41
N ALA A 104 11.11 -2.99 -4.11
CA ALA A 104 10.47 -2.90 -2.79
C ALA A 104 9.69 -4.17 -2.43
N MET A 105 8.92 -4.72 -3.38
CA MET A 105 8.10 -5.91 -3.16
C MET A 105 8.94 -7.18 -3.02
N GLU A 106 10.00 -7.30 -3.80
CA GLU A 106 10.94 -8.43 -3.70
C GLU A 106 11.65 -8.44 -2.35
N LYS A 107 12.18 -7.29 -1.93
CA LYS A 107 12.82 -7.14 -0.62
C LYS A 107 11.87 -7.43 0.54
N ALA A 108 10.65 -6.91 0.48
CA ALA A 108 9.63 -7.19 1.48
C ALA A 108 9.33 -8.70 1.56
N LYS A 109 9.10 -9.34 0.41
CA LYS A 109 8.83 -10.78 0.36
C LYS A 109 9.97 -11.59 0.98
N MET A 110 11.22 -11.34 0.55
CA MET A 110 12.41 -12.04 1.08
C MET A 110 12.58 -11.82 2.58
N TYR A 111 12.34 -10.60 3.06
CA TYR A 111 12.44 -10.27 4.48
C TYR A 111 11.44 -11.07 5.30
N PHE A 112 10.17 -11.08 4.90
CA PHE A 112 9.14 -11.83 5.60
C PHE A 112 9.33 -13.36 5.48
N GLU A 113 9.89 -13.89 4.43
CA GLU A 113 10.21 -15.31 4.28
C GLU A 113 11.33 -15.76 5.23
N SER A 114 12.28 -14.86 5.52
CA SER A 114 13.40 -15.14 6.43
C SER A 114 13.10 -14.82 7.91
N HIS A 115 12.00 -14.11 8.20
CA HIS A 115 11.60 -13.70 9.54
C HIS A 115 10.12 -14.02 9.80
N GLU A 116 9.83 -15.28 10.07
CA GLU A 116 8.44 -15.76 10.23
C GLU A 116 7.73 -15.17 11.47
N ASP A 117 8.47 -14.80 12.50
CA ASP A 117 8.00 -14.17 13.73
C ASP A 117 7.59 -12.71 13.55
N ILE A 118 8.15 -12.02 12.56
CA ILE A 118 7.81 -10.62 12.26
C ILE A 118 6.44 -10.48 11.61
N SER A 119 5.62 -9.59 12.12
CA SER A 119 4.26 -9.32 11.62
C SER A 119 4.15 -8.01 10.86
N VAL A 120 5.03 -7.05 11.15
CA VAL A 120 5.03 -5.71 10.58
C VAL A 120 6.46 -5.32 10.22
N ALA A 121 6.66 -4.81 9.01
CA ALA A 121 7.92 -4.23 8.58
C ALA A 121 7.66 -2.94 7.80
N ALA A 122 8.54 -1.96 7.92
CA ALA A 122 8.46 -0.72 7.16
C ALA A 122 9.69 -0.55 6.26
N ILE A 123 9.48 -0.04 5.07
CA ILE A 123 10.56 0.33 4.14
C ILE A 123 10.91 1.81 4.30
N ALA A 124 12.14 2.16 3.93
CA ALA A 124 12.59 3.54 3.93
C ALA A 124 11.86 4.37 2.86
N VAL A 125 11.54 5.62 3.18
CA VAL A 125 10.90 6.58 2.29
C VAL A 125 11.94 7.59 1.79
N LYS A 126 11.93 7.86 0.48
CA LYS A 126 12.72 8.92 -0.16
C LYS A 126 11.78 9.94 -0.78
N TYR A 127 12.01 11.21 -0.54
CA TYR A 127 11.27 12.28 -1.22
C TYR A 127 11.75 12.47 -2.66
N PHE A 128 10.84 12.84 -3.56
CA PHE A 128 11.12 13.20 -4.95
C PHE A 128 10.29 14.45 -5.36
N GLY A 129 10.48 14.96 -6.56
CA GLY A 129 9.83 16.19 -7.02
C GLY A 129 10.47 17.43 -6.41
N THR A 130 9.68 18.34 -5.85
CA THR A 130 10.18 19.61 -5.26
C THR A 130 11.07 19.40 -4.03
N ARG A 131 11.09 18.23 -3.45
CA ARG A 131 11.93 17.81 -2.31
C ARG A 131 12.92 16.73 -2.67
N ASP A 132 13.24 16.61 -3.96
CA ASP A 132 14.15 15.58 -4.46
C ASP A 132 15.51 15.67 -3.78
N GLY A 133 16.00 14.51 -3.29
CA GLY A 133 17.25 14.41 -2.56
C GLY A 133 17.16 14.66 -1.05
N GLU A 134 16.06 15.16 -0.52
CA GLU A 134 15.83 15.16 0.93
C GLU A 134 15.56 13.74 1.42
N GLN A 135 16.57 13.14 2.04
CA GLN A 135 16.40 11.90 2.79
C GLN A 135 16.00 12.24 4.22
N ARG A 136 14.76 12.02 4.60
CA ARG A 136 14.37 11.93 6.01
C ARG A 136 14.72 10.54 6.54
N LEU A 137 16.00 10.20 6.53
CA LEU A 137 16.50 8.91 7.00
C LEU A 137 17.33 9.11 8.25
N ASN A 138 16.67 9.18 9.39
CA ASN A 138 17.30 8.90 10.68
C ASN A 138 16.50 7.82 11.46
N TRP A 139 15.84 6.90 10.75
CA TRP A 139 15.15 5.82 11.41
C TRP A 139 15.97 4.55 11.22
N ARG A 140 16.56 4.07 12.29
CA ARG A 140 16.96 2.67 12.37
C ARG A 140 15.67 1.88 12.48
N PHE A 141 15.37 1.07 11.49
CA PHE A 141 14.30 0.08 11.61
C PHE A 141 14.67 -0.83 12.79
N GLN A 142 13.91 -0.76 13.85
CA GLN A 142 13.88 -1.82 14.83
C GLN A 142 12.81 -2.79 14.36
N GLU A 143 13.17 -4.05 14.28
CA GLU A 143 12.19 -5.12 14.19
C GLU A 143 11.29 -4.98 15.40
N MET A 144 9.99 -4.69 15.14
CA MET A 144 9.03 -4.52 16.22
C MET A 144 7.97 -5.58 16.12
N ASP A 145 7.78 -6.34 17.18
CA ASP A 145 6.62 -7.19 17.35
C ASP A 145 5.34 -6.31 17.45
N VAL A 146 4.22 -6.83 16.98
CA VAL A 146 2.88 -6.18 17.08
C VAL A 146 2.57 -5.75 18.53
N VAL A 147 3.05 -6.51 19.52
CA VAL A 147 2.91 -6.18 20.94
C VAL A 147 3.63 -4.90 21.32
N ASP A 148 4.77 -4.62 20.69
CA ASP A 148 5.56 -3.41 20.97
C ASP A 148 4.95 -2.18 20.30
N ILE A 149 4.31 -2.32 19.15
CA ILE A 149 3.53 -1.25 18.51
C ILE A 149 2.38 -0.80 19.42
N LYS A 150 1.68 -1.72 20.06
CA LYS A 150 0.60 -1.39 21.02
C LYS A 150 1.11 -0.70 22.28
N LYS A 151 2.36 -0.94 22.69
CA LYS A 151 2.96 -0.32 23.89
C LYS A 151 3.63 1.02 23.62
N GLN A 152 4.10 1.22 22.40
CA GLN A 152 4.82 2.45 22.02
C GLN A 152 3.90 3.43 21.29
N TYR A 153 2.84 3.88 21.93
CA TYR A 153 1.87 4.85 21.40
C TYR A 153 2.45 6.25 21.07
N THR A 154 3.74 6.35 20.85
CA THR A 154 4.42 7.57 20.46
C THR A 154 4.93 7.47 19.02
N PHE A 155 4.05 7.20 18.07
CA PHE A 155 4.39 7.25 16.66
C PHE A 155 3.82 8.50 15.96
N PRO A 156 4.40 9.68 16.17
CA PRO A 156 3.92 10.85 15.44
C PRO A 156 4.30 10.86 13.96
N HIS A 157 5.02 9.86 13.43
CA HIS A 157 5.67 10.00 12.13
C HIS A 157 5.76 8.73 11.27
N TYR A 158 4.94 7.69 11.48
CA TYR A 158 4.92 6.60 10.52
C TYR A 158 4.07 6.98 9.31
N TYR A 159 4.74 7.08 8.20
CA TYR A 159 4.12 7.14 6.91
C TYR A 159 3.49 5.77 6.63
N VAL A 160 2.19 5.71 6.42
CA VAL A 160 1.47 4.44 6.19
C VAL A 160 1.90 3.81 4.86
N GLY A 161 2.31 4.64 3.90
CA GLY A 161 2.94 4.18 2.66
C GLY A 161 4.27 3.49 2.95
N GLY A 162 4.41 2.24 2.51
CA GLY A 162 5.61 1.44 2.72
C GLY A 162 5.65 0.61 4.01
N VAL A 163 4.56 0.52 4.75
CA VAL A 163 4.38 -0.45 5.83
C VAL A 163 3.80 -1.73 5.26
N PHE A 164 4.47 -2.84 5.50
CA PHE A 164 4.02 -4.19 5.12
C PHE A 164 3.53 -4.94 6.35
N LEU A 165 2.38 -5.59 6.21
CA LEU A 165 1.67 -6.26 7.30
C LEU A 165 1.37 -7.71 6.90
N ARG A 166 1.64 -8.68 7.80
CA ARG A 166 1.15 -10.05 7.62
C ARG A 166 -0.34 -10.13 7.87
N LYS A 167 -1.00 -11.04 7.16
CA LYS A 167 -2.43 -11.35 7.31
C LYS A 167 -2.85 -11.58 8.77
N ARG A 168 -2.00 -12.19 9.60
CA ARG A 168 -2.33 -12.52 11.00
C ARG A 168 -2.66 -11.31 11.88
N VAL A 169 -2.22 -10.10 11.51
CA VAL A 169 -2.51 -8.87 12.28
C VAL A 169 -3.70 -8.07 11.74
N LEU A 170 -4.28 -8.47 10.61
CA LEU A 170 -5.33 -7.70 9.94
C LEU A 170 -6.63 -7.61 10.76
N ASN A 171 -6.95 -8.63 11.53
CA ASN A 171 -8.13 -8.62 12.38
C ASN A 171 -8.04 -7.61 13.54
N GLU A 172 -6.84 -7.12 13.82
CA GLU A 172 -6.58 -6.13 14.86
C GLU A 172 -6.31 -4.72 14.27
N LEU A 173 -6.16 -4.64 12.95
CA LEU A 173 -5.89 -3.40 12.24
C LEU A 173 -7.22 -2.70 11.91
N HIS A 174 -7.38 -1.50 12.44
CA HIS A 174 -8.50 -0.64 12.12
C HIS A 174 -8.02 0.82 12.10
N PHE A 175 -8.39 1.54 11.06
CA PHE A 175 -8.16 2.98 10.95
C PHE A 175 -9.39 3.71 11.48
N ASP A 176 -9.18 4.74 12.30
CA ASP A 176 -10.27 5.57 12.83
C ASP A 176 -10.95 6.36 11.70
N GLU A 177 -12.27 6.25 11.60
CA GLU A 177 -13.11 6.91 10.60
C GLU A 177 -13.66 8.25 11.09
#